data_2df33ac4980de81567e014613c339ce3
#
_entry.id   2df33ac4980de81567e014613c339ce3
#
_cell.length_a   1.000
_cell.length_b   1.000
_cell.length_c   1.000
_cell.angle_alpha   90.00
_cell.angle_beta   90.00
_cell.angle_gamma   90.00
#
_symmetry.space_group_name_H-M   'P 1'
#
loop_
_entity.id
_entity.type
_entity.pdbx_description
1 polymer ?
#
loop_
_entity_poly.entity_id
_entity_poly.type
_entity_poly.pdbx_seq_one_letter_code
_entity_poly.pdbx_strand_id
1 'polypeptide(L)'
;MPKAGLVDTKRKILFVTVVAGLCVGAVLSFGYLKQGGFALWSRIGGEARSGMGTEILFMRTPGGLLEVSSFRSTEQFDKRFVYEVLGLEVGETVAHVRVPATFRYHIELAPVWKIERTDEVFRVVTPPVKPSLPVAVDLARLEQDEGGSWLLLPFNADADREALLREITGKLAQNAASPAYLALQREDARKTVTEFVEKWLVTQESWKSASQPRIEVIFSE
;
A
#
# COMPACT_ATOMS: atom_id res chain seq x y z
N MET A 1 -27.93 30.24 -78.70
CA MET A 1 -26.67 29.69 -78.15
C MET A 1 -26.45 30.15 -76.73
N PRO A 2 -25.93 29.36 -75.86
CA PRO A 2 -26.65 29.09 -74.59
C PRO A 2 -26.16 29.92 -73.40
N LYS A 3 -27.12 30.34 -72.57
CA LYS A 3 -26.87 30.96 -71.24
C LYS A 3 -26.73 29.93 -70.11
N ALA A 4 -25.94 28.86 -70.31
CA ALA A 4 -25.83 27.75 -69.34
C ALA A 4 -24.79 28.01 -68.24
N GLY A 5 -23.86 28.97 -68.31
CA GLY A 5 -22.78 29.18 -67.43
C GLY A 5 -23.06 29.98 -66.13
N LEU A 6 -24.11 30.81 -66.14
CA LEU A 6 -24.37 31.77 -65.05
C LEU A 6 -25.17 31.20 -63.87
N VAL A 7 -25.93 30.14 -64.10
CA VAL A 7 -26.72 29.46 -63.05
C VAL A 7 -25.88 28.57 -62.20
N ASP A 8 -24.89 27.94 -62.79
CA ASP A 8 -23.99 27.00 -62.05
C ASP A 8 -23.04 27.75 -61.11
N THR A 9 -22.57 28.92 -61.50
CA THR A 9 -21.70 29.76 -60.66
C THR A 9 -22.45 30.34 -59.45
N LYS A 10 -23.70 30.77 -59.62
CA LYS A 10 -24.50 31.22 -58.47
C LYS A 10 -24.84 30.12 -57.47
N ARG A 11 -25.07 28.92 -57.97
CA ARG A 11 -25.33 27.73 -57.14
C ARG A 11 -24.10 27.30 -56.32
N LYS A 12 -22.91 27.35 -56.92
CA LYS A 12 -21.64 27.09 -56.24
C LYS A 12 -21.31 28.15 -55.19
N ILE A 13 -21.55 29.44 -55.49
CA ILE A 13 -21.34 30.53 -54.52
C ILE A 13 -22.30 30.39 -53.34
N LEU A 14 -23.59 30.07 -53.60
CA LEU A 14 -24.57 29.85 -52.54
C LEU A 14 -24.21 28.67 -51.65
N PHE A 15 -23.68 27.56 -52.22
CA PHE A 15 -23.27 26.41 -51.46
C PHE A 15 -22.06 26.70 -50.57
N VAL A 16 -21.08 27.42 -51.07
CA VAL A 16 -19.87 27.81 -50.30
C VAL A 16 -20.23 28.76 -49.15
N THR A 17 -21.16 29.72 -49.38
CA THR A 17 -21.60 30.63 -48.31
C THR A 17 -22.41 29.92 -47.23
N VAL A 18 -23.22 28.93 -47.54
CA VAL A 18 -24.00 28.15 -46.58
C VAL A 18 -23.06 27.26 -45.75
N VAL A 19 -22.09 26.60 -46.39
CA VAL A 19 -21.10 25.77 -45.67
C VAL A 19 -20.20 26.62 -44.76
N ALA A 20 -19.73 27.79 -45.24
CA ALA A 20 -18.94 28.70 -44.42
C ALA A 20 -19.74 29.22 -43.21
N GLY A 21 -21.02 29.56 -43.40
CA GLY A 21 -21.91 29.98 -42.31
C GLY A 21 -22.13 28.89 -41.25
N LEU A 22 -22.31 27.63 -41.68
CA LEU A 22 -22.41 26.47 -40.78
C LEU A 22 -21.12 26.22 -39.98
N CYS A 23 -19.94 26.35 -40.61
CA CYS A 23 -18.67 26.19 -39.92
C CYS A 23 -18.45 27.31 -38.89
N VAL A 24 -18.74 28.56 -39.22
CA VAL A 24 -18.61 29.68 -38.26
C VAL A 24 -19.62 29.53 -37.12
N GLY A 25 -20.86 29.12 -37.39
CA GLY A 25 -21.85 28.80 -36.36
C GLY A 25 -21.44 27.70 -35.43
N ALA A 26 -20.82 26.63 -35.96
CA ALA A 26 -20.30 25.51 -35.16
C ALA A 26 -19.12 25.92 -34.26
N VAL A 27 -18.20 26.76 -34.75
CA VAL A 27 -17.07 27.25 -33.96
C VAL A 27 -17.55 28.21 -32.85
N LEU A 28 -18.49 29.07 -33.12
CA LEU A 28 -19.04 30.01 -32.13
C LEU A 28 -19.86 29.26 -31.07
N SER A 29 -20.68 28.26 -31.45
CA SER A 29 -21.42 27.44 -30.49
C SER A 29 -20.51 26.57 -29.63
N PHE A 30 -19.40 26.07 -30.19
CA PHE A 30 -18.42 25.31 -29.43
C PHE A 30 -17.64 26.18 -28.41
N GLY A 31 -17.37 27.44 -28.76
CA GLY A 31 -16.81 28.45 -27.86
C GLY A 31 -17.74 28.81 -26.71
N TYR A 32 -19.03 29.00 -26.98
CA TYR A 32 -20.05 29.28 -25.97
C TYR A 32 -20.30 28.07 -25.04
N LEU A 33 -20.30 26.86 -25.57
CA LEU A 33 -20.42 25.64 -24.76
C LEU A 33 -19.21 25.43 -23.84
N LYS A 34 -17.98 25.74 -24.28
CA LYS A 34 -16.81 25.69 -23.42
C LYS A 34 -16.85 26.69 -22.28
N GLN A 35 -17.30 27.92 -22.50
CA GLN A 35 -17.37 28.96 -21.47
C GLN A 35 -18.53 28.75 -20.49
N GLY A 36 -19.71 28.36 -21.01
CA GLY A 36 -20.91 28.12 -20.19
C GLY A 36 -20.86 26.78 -19.42
N GLY A 37 -20.31 25.72 -20.02
CA GLY A 37 -20.19 24.40 -19.41
C GLY A 37 -19.23 24.39 -18.23
N PHE A 38 -18.09 25.10 -18.35
CA PHE A 38 -17.12 25.17 -17.27
C PHE A 38 -17.65 25.92 -16.03
N ALA A 39 -18.42 26.97 -16.23
CA ALA A 39 -19.04 27.73 -15.13
C ALA A 39 -20.18 26.96 -14.44
N LEU A 40 -20.88 26.08 -15.16
CA LEU A 40 -21.92 25.22 -14.57
C LEU A 40 -21.31 24.06 -13.80
N TRP A 41 -20.21 23.45 -14.29
CA TRP A 41 -19.50 22.40 -13.62
C TRP A 41 -18.79 22.88 -12.33
N SER A 42 -18.28 24.10 -12.31
CA SER A 42 -17.69 24.68 -11.09
C SER A 42 -18.74 25.01 -10.01
N ARG A 43 -20.04 25.14 -10.38
CA ARG A 43 -21.14 25.27 -9.43
C ARG A 43 -21.73 23.93 -8.95
N ILE A 44 -21.47 22.83 -9.65
CA ILE A 44 -21.83 21.46 -9.25
C ILE A 44 -20.66 20.78 -8.54
N GLY A 45 -19.54 21.47 -8.35
CA GLY A 45 -18.48 21.05 -7.46
C GLY A 45 -19.04 20.91 -6.06
N GLY A 46 -19.62 19.76 -5.77
CA GLY A 46 -20.00 19.41 -4.41
C GLY A 46 -18.76 19.53 -3.56
N GLU A 47 -18.80 20.35 -2.51
CA GLU A 47 -17.80 20.26 -1.45
C GLU A 47 -17.72 18.79 -1.05
N ALA A 48 -16.55 18.18 -1.26
CA ALA A 48 -16.25 16.89 -0.70
C ALA A 48 -16.26 17.06 0.83
N ARG A 49 -17.43 16.86 1.42
CA ARG A 49 -17.56 16.77 2.86
C ARG A 49 -16.90 15.45 3.26
N SER A 50 -15.66 15.55 3.68
CA SER A 50 -14.96 14.48 4.39
C SER A 50 -15.73 14.20 5.69
N GLY A 51 -16.71 13.32 5.61
CA GLY A 51 -17.36 12.76 6.78
C GLY A 51 -16.43 11.71 7.37
N MET A 52 -15.79 12.01 8.49
CA MET A 52 -15.03 11.02 9.23
C MET A 52 -16.02 10.19 10.06
N GLY A 53 -16.44 9.05 9.52
CA GLY A 53 -17.16 8.02 10.28
C GLY A 53 -16.14 7.21 11.08
N THR A 54 -16.32 7.13 12.40
CA THR A 54 -15.47 6.27 13.24
C THR A 54 -16.25 5.00 13.56
N GLU A 55 -15.78 3.88 13.06
CA GLU A 55 -16.21 2.55 13.50
C GLU A 55 -15.21 2.06 14.55
N ILE A 56 -15.68 1.76 15.76
CA ILE A 56 -14.83 1.28 16.84
C ILE A 56 -15.10 -0.22 17.04
N LEU A 57 -14.11 -1.03 16.72
CA LEU A 57 -14.12 -2.47 16.96
C LEU A 57 -13.22 -2.81 18.14
N PHE A 58 -13.81 -3.30 19.24
CA PHE A 58 -13.05 -3.79 20.38
C PHE A 58 -12.66 -5.25 20.18
N MET A 59 -11.35 -5.52 20.12
CA MET A 59 -10.81 -6.88 20.10
C MET A 59 -10.05 -7.16 21.39
N ARG A 60 -10.42 -8.25 22.07
CA ARG A 60 -9.69 -8.73 23.24
C ARG A 60 -8.57 -9.66 22.79
N THR A 61 -7.35 -9.43 23.29
CA THR A 61 -6.24 -10.36 23.12
C THR A 61 -6.14 -11.25 24.36
N PRO A 62 -6.61 -12.49 24.32
CA PRO A 62 -6.51 -13.42 25.44
C PRO A 62 -5.04 -13.73 25.76
N GLY A 63 -4.66 -13.68 27.04
CA GLY A 63 -3.30 -14.01 27.50
C GLY A 63 -2.24 -12.92 27.32
N GLY A 64 -2.54 -11.91 26.50
CA GLY A 64 -1.60 -10.81 26.24
C GLY A 64 -0.47 -11.18 25.25
N LEU A 65 0.20 -10.15 24.78
CA LEU A 65 1.34 -10.24 23.86
C LEU A 65 2.53 -9.47 24.45
N LEU A 66 3.72 -10.04 24.38
CA LEU A 66 4.96 -9.34 24.67
C LEU A 66 5.60 -8.91 23.35
N GLU A 67 5.62 -7.60 23.05
CA GLU A 67 6.40 -7.09 21.94
C GLU A 67 7.88 -7.24 22.25
N VAL A 68 8.60 -7.93 21.37
CA VAL A 68 9.98 -8.35 21.63
C VAL A 68 11.00 -7.64 20.76
N SER A 69 10.56 -7.16 19.60
CA SER A 69 11.43 -6.41 18.67
C SER A 69 10.62 -5.63 17.65
N SER A 70 11.23 -4.59 17.09
CA SER A 70 10.70 -3.87 15.95
C SER A 70 11.82 -3.31 15.08
N PHE A 71 11.56 -3.18 13.77
CA PHE A 71 12.46 -2.48 12.85
C PHE A 71 11.67 -1.72 11.80
N ARG A 72 12.34 -0.76 11.17
CA ARG A 72 11.80 -0.02 10.04
C ARG A 72 12.54 -0.38 8.77
N SER A 73 11.80 -0.55 7.69
CA SER A 73 12.32 -0.79 6.35
C SER A 73 11.53 0.04 5.35
N THR A 74 12.14 0.35 4.22
CA THR A 74 11.44 0.88 3.06
C THR A 74 11.37 -0.24 2.04
N GLU A 75 10.18 -0.79 1.87
CA GLU A 75 9.91 -1.86 0.92
C GLU A 75 9.63 -1.27 -0.46
N GLN A 76 10.21 -1.85 -1.50
CA GLN A 76 9.95 -1.47 -2.87
C GLN A 76 9.10 -2.55 -3.55
N PHE A 77 8.01 -2.10 -4.16
CA PHE A 77 7.11 -2.95 -4.93
C PHE A 77 7.06 -2.43 -6.36
N ASP A 78 7.34 -3.34 -7.29
CA ASP A 78 7.29 -3.05 -8.71
C ASP A 78 6.25 -3.95 -9.35
N LYS A 79 5.41 -3.38 -10.23
CA LYS A 79 4.44 -4.14 -11.00
C LYS A 79 4.41 -3.66 -12.42
N ARG A 80 4.59 -4.60 -13.35
CA ARG A 80 4.48 -4.36 -14.79
C ARG A 80 3.09 -4.77 -15.25
N PHE A 81 2.45 -3.90 -15.98
CA PHE A 81 1.18 -4.14 -16.67
C PHE A 81 1.44 -4.09 -18.17
N VAL A 82 1.11 -5.17 -18.87
CA VAL A 82 1.24 -5.28 -20.32
C VAL A 82 -0.14 -5.20 -20.92
N TYR A 83 -0.31 -4.33 -21.90
CA TYR A 83 -1.58 -4.13 -22.59
C TYR A 83 -1.53 -4.77 -23.97
N GLU A 84 -2.50 -5.62 -24.26
CA GLU A 84 -2.62 -6.34 -25.53
C GLU A 84 -3.91 -5.96 -26.24
N VAL A 85 -3.83 -5.71 -27.54
CA VAL A 85 -4.99 -5.52 -28.42
C VAL A 85 -4.86 -6.51 -29.57
N LEU A 86 -5.87 -7.38 -29.75
CA LEU A 86 -5.89 -8.43 -30.77
C LEU A 86 -4.65 -9.36 -30.76
N GLY A 87 -4.08 -9.62 -29.55
CA GLY A 87 -2.89 -10.45 -29.39
C GLY A 87 -1.57 -9.76 -29.70
N LEU A 88 -1.58 -8.44 -29.89
CA LEU A 88 -0.37 -7.63 -30.08
C LEU A 88 -0.16 -6.74 -28.85
N GLU A 89 1.07 -6.73 -28.32
CA GLU A 89 1.45 -5.80 -27.26
C GLU A 89 1.43 -4.36 -27.81
N VAL A 90 0.61 -3.51 -27.21
CA VAL A 90 0.44 -2.09 -27.62
C VAL A 90 1.07 -1.11 -26.65
N GLY A 91 1.52 -1.57 -25.49
CA GLY A 91 2.21 -0.76 -24.50
C GLY A 91 2.39 -1.48 -23.18
N GLU A 92 3.22 -0.91 -22.34
CA GLU A 92 3.44 -1.36 -20.96
C GLU A 92 3.47 -0.18 -19.99
N THR A 93 3.04 -0.41 -18.77
CA THR A 93 3.21 0.51 -17.65
C THR A 93 3.93 -0.21 -16.52
N VAL A 94 4.88 0.45 -15.89
CA VAL A 94 5.56 -0.06 -14.70
C VAL A 94 5.26 0.90 -13.57
N ALA A 95 4.57 0.40 -12.55
CA ALA A 95 4.32 1.14 -11.32
C ALA A 95 5.36 0.76 -10.28
N HIS A 96 6.03 1.77 -9.72
CA HIS A 96 6.98 1.65 -8.61
C HIS A 96 6.40 2.29 -7.37
N VAL A 97 6.37 1.54 -6.27
CA VAL A 97 5.89 2.08 -4.99
C VAL A 97 6.93 1.75 -3.91
N ARG A 98 7.42 2.79 -3.21
CA ARG A 98 8.27 2.66 -2.04
C ARG A 98 7.44 2.91 -0.79
N VAL A 99 7.43 1.93 0.10
CA VAL A 99 6.57 1.90 1.27
C VAL A 99 7.43 1.86 2.52
N PRO A 100 7.61 2.98 3.24
CA PRO A 100 8.20 2.95 4.56
C PRO A 100 7.27 2.23 5.53
N ALA A 101 7.76 1.15 6.12
CA ALA A 101 6.98 0.28 6.98
C ALA A 101 7.70 0.00 8.30
N THR A 102 6.93 -0.19 9.37
CA THR A 102 7.42 -0.60 10.68
C THR A 102 6.91 -2.01 10.95
N PHE A 103 7.85 -2.92 11.04
CA PHE A 103 7.61 -4.33 11.38
C PHE A 103 7.79 -4.52 12.87
N ARG A 104 6.79 -5.09 13.54
CA ARG A 104 6.79 -5.40 14.97
C ARG A 104 6.60 -6.87 15.17
N TYR A 105 7.26 -7.41 16.19
CA TYR A 105 7.23 -8.84 16.50
C TYR A 105 6.90 -9.05 17.96
N HIS A 106 6.13 -10.09 18.23
CA HIS A 106 5.67 -10.42 19.55
C HIS A 106 5.78 -11.92 19.83
N ILE A 107 5.68 -12.24 21.11
CA ILE A 107 5.50 -13.58 21.63
C ILE A 107 4.20 -13.59 22.43
N GLU A 108 3.42 -14.65 22.28
CA GLU A 108 2.23 -14.87 23.08
C GLU A 108 2.59 -15.20 24.52
N LEU A 109 1.94 -14.57 25.50
CA LEU A 109 2.12 -14.87 26.92
C LEU A 109 1.31 -16.11 27.37
N ALA A 110 0.36 -16.54 26.57
CA ALA A 110 -0.36 -17.80 26.73
C ALA A 110 -0.13 -18.68 25.47
N PRO A 111 0.04 -20.00 25.59
CA PRO A 111 0.04 -20.81 26.81
C PRO A 111 1.26 -20.56 27.71
N VAL A 112 1.24 -21.13 28.91
CA VAL A 112 2.27 -20.90 29.94
C VAL A 112 3.67 -21.24 29.42
N TRP A 113 4.62 -20.34 29.62
CA TRP A 113 6.03 -20.57 29.36
C TRP A 113 6.61 -21.62 30.34
N LYS A 114 7.51 -22.46 29.88
CA LYS A 114 8.20 -23.42 30.73
C LYS A 114 9.52 -22.85 31.18
N ILE A 115 9.76 -22.84 32.47
CA ILE A 115 11.04 -22.44 33.05
C ILE A 115 11.59 -23.66 33.83
N GLU A 116 12.73 -24.16 33.42
CA GLU A 116 13.43 -25.28 34.03
C GLU A 116 14.76 -24.78 34.56
N ARG A 117 15.10 -25.13 35.81
CA ARG A 117 16.39 -24.84 36.40
C ARG A 117 17.25 -26.09 36.38
N THR A 118 18.44 -25.94 35.82
CA THR A 118 19.53 -26.97 35.95
C THR A 118 20.76 -26.23 36.43
N ASP A 119 21.13 -26.50 37.68
CA ASP A 119 22.21 -25.80 38.37
C ASP A 119 22.03 -24.28 38.39
N GLU A 120 22.89 -23.53 37.70
CA GLU A 120 22.87 -22.07 37.59
C GLU A 120 22.15 -21.58 36.33
N VAL A 121 21.63 -22.51 35.47
CA VAL A 121 20.99 -22.16 34.20
C VAL A 121 19.46 -22.25 34.33
N PHE A 122 18.79 -21.14 34.03
CA PHE A 122 17.35 -21.07 33.90
C PHE A 122 16.98 -21.16 32.42
N ARG A 123 16.55 -22.31 31.97
CA ARG A 123 16.10 -22.55 30.59
C ARG A 123 14.66 -22.16 30.46
N VAL A 124 14.40 -21.18 29.58
CA VAL A 124 13.07 -20.62 29.34
C VAL A 124 12.62 -21.02 27.95
N VAL A 125 11.59 -21.87 27.86
CA VAL A 125 10.97 -22.26 26.61
C VAL A 125 9.72 -21.39 26.39
N THR A 126 9.72 -20.59 25.31
CA THR A 126 8.65 -19.67 24.95
C THR A 126 8.00 -20.08 23.65
N PRO A 127 6.76 -19.59 23.37
CA PRO A 127 6.18 -19.68 22.03
C PRO A 127 7.06 -19.05 20.96
N PRO A 128 6.84 -19.34 19.66
CA PRO A 128 7.61 -18.75 18.58
C PRO A 128 7.38 -17.23 18.47
N VAL A 129 8.37 -16.54 17.92
CA VAL A 129 8.24 -15.14 17.55
C VAL A 129 7.32 -15.02 16.34
N LYS A 130 6.31 -14.17 16.43
CA LYS A 130 5.33 -13.92 15.36
C LYS A 130 5.31 -12.45 14.96
N PRO A 131 5.04 -12.11 13.67
CA PRO A 131 4.83 -10.74 13.27
C PRO A 131 3.51 -10.19 13.81
N SER A 132 3.50 -8.92 14.22
CA SER A 132 2.30 -8.20 14.60
C SER A 132 1.65 -7.61 13.33
N LEU A 133 0.52 -8.14 12.93
CA LEU A 133 -0.20 -7.73 11.73
C LEU A 133 -1.44 -6.88 12.09
N PRO A 134 -1.84 -5.94 11.22
CA PRO A 134 -1.17 -5.54 9.99
C PRO A 134 0.14 -4.78 10.24
N VAL A 135 1.06 -4.81 9.26
CA VAL A 135 2.28 -4.02 9.29
C VAL A 135 1.93 -2.54 9.23
N ALA A 136 2.55 -1.73 10.07
CA ALA A 136 2.30 -0.29 10.10
C ALA A 136 3.02 0.42 8.94
N VAL A 137 2.28 1.17 8.12
CA VAL A 137 2.79 1.91 6.96
C VAL A 137 2.77 3.41 7.24
N ASP A 138 3.85 4.09 6.90
CA ASP A 138 3.92 5.56 6.92
C ASP A 138 3.45 6.12 5.57
N LEU A 139 2.16 6.41 5.47
CA LEU A 139 1.54 6.93 4.24
C LEU A 139 2.05 8.33 3.88
N ALA A 140 2.56 9.12 4.85
CA ALA A 140 3.08 10.45 4.57
C ALA A 140 4.42 10.41 3.82
N ARG A 141 5.12 9.28 3.87
CA ARG A 141 6.40 9.06 3.20
C ARG A 141 6.32 8.01 2.09
N LEU A 142 5.11 7.65 1.69
CA LEU A 142 4.91 6.74 0.58
C LEU A 142 5.28 7.45 -0.72
N GLU A 143 6.26 6.90 -1.44
CA GLU A 143 6.71 7.40 -2.72
C GLU A 143 6.14 6.53 -3.84
N GLN A 144 5.66 7.18 -4.89
CA GLN A 144 5.10 6.51 -6.06
C GLN A 144 5.72 7.10 -7.30
N ASP A 145 6.15 6.24 -8.20
CA ASP A 145 6.71 6.62 -9.50
C ASP A 145 6.10 5.72 -10.58
N GLU A 146 5.95 6.27 -11.76
CA GLU A 146 5.36 5.57 -12.89
C GLU A 146 6.29 5.71 -14.10
N GLY A 147 6.62 4.58 -14.70
CA GLY A 147 7.35 4.50 -15.96
C GLY A 147 6.59 3.70 -16.98
N GLY A 148 6.95 3.80 -18.24
CA GLY A 148 6.37 2.96 -19.29
C GLY A 148 6.61 3.51 -20.68
N SER A 149 6.34 2.69 -21.68
CA SER A 149 6.39 3.04 -23.09
C SER A 149 4.99 3.07 -23.67
N TRP A 150 4.64 4.15 -24.37
CA TRP A 150 3.32 4.40 -24.94
C TRP A 150 3.36 4.31 -26.45
N LEU A 151 2.58 3.42 -27.05
CA LEU A 151 2.49 3.42 -28.50
C LEU A 151 1.30 4.26 -29.04
N LEU A 152 0.14 4.31 -28.39
CA LEU A 152 -1.04 4.94 -29.01
C LEU A 152 -2.14 5.52 -28.09
N LEU A 153 -2.24 5.18 -26.80
CA LEU A 153 -3.35 5.64 -25.95
C LEU A 153 -2.89 5.89 -24.49
N PRO A 154 -3.49 6.87 -23.78
CA PRO A 154 -3.26 7.03 -22.35
C PRO A 154 -3.94 5.86 -21.61
N PHE A 155 -3.19 4.83 -21.28
CA PHE A 155 -3.67 3.73 -20.45
C PHE A 155 -3.88 4.20 -19.01
N ASN A 156 -4.66 3.45 -18.26
CA ASN A 156 -5.19 3.87 -16.97
C ASN A 156 -4.16 3.63 -15.85
N ALA A 157 -3.03 4.36 -15.88
CA ALA A 157 -1.94 4.27 -14.90
C ALA A 157 -2.46 4.41 -13.47
N ASP A 158 -3.50 5.22 -13.24
CA ASP A 158 -4.14 5.37 -11.93
C ASP A 158 -4.78 4.07 -11.44
N ALA A 159 -5.45 3.32 -12.32
CA ALA A 159 -6.06 2.03 -11.96
C ALA A 159 -4.99 0.96 -11.65
N ASP A 160 -3.90 0.97 -12.39
CA ASP A 160 -2.77 0.04 -12.21
C ASP A 160 -2.08 0.30 -10.87
N ARG A 161 -1.88 1.58 -10.54
CA ARG A 161 -1.36 2.01 -9.25
C ARG A 161 -2.28 1.60 -8.10
N GLU A 162 -3.58 1.85 -8.23
CA GLU A 162 -4.55 1.44 -7.21
C GLU A 162 -4.58 -0.08 -7.00
N ALA A 163 -4.47 -0.86 -8.08
CA ALA A 163 -4.38 -2.32 -8.01
C ALA A 163 -3.11 -2.76 -7.24
N LEU A 164 -1.97 -2.09 -7.47
CA LEU A 164 -0.75 -2.37 -6.73
C LEU A 164 -0.90 -2.01 -5.24
N LEU A 165 -1.47 -0.84 -4.91
CA LEU A 165 -1.68 -0.41 -3.53
C LEU A 165 -2.55 -1.38 -2.72
N ARG A 166 -3.57 -1.98 -3.34
CA ARG A 166 -4.41 -3.01 -2.70
C ARG A 166 -3.64 -4.27 -2.33
N GLU A 167 -2.60 -4.62 -3.09
CA GLU A 167 -1.77 -5.81 -2.84
C GLU A 167 -0.70 -5.59 -1.76
N ILE A 168 -0.30 -4.34 -1.50
CA ILE A 168 0.84 -4.00 -0.62
C ILE A 168 0.66 -4.57 0.79
N THR A 169 -0.51 -4.45 1.39
CA THR A 169 -0.76 -4.96 2.74
C THR A 169 -0.49 -6.46 2.85
N GLY A 170 -0.93 -7.23 1.85
CA GLY A 170 -0.68 -8.67 1.79
C GLY A 170 0.79 -9.01 1.59
N LYS A 171 1.48 -8.27 0.72
CA LYS A 171 2.92 -8.45 0.47
C LYS A 171 3.75 -8.12 1.71
N LEU A 172 3.44 -7.03 2.41
CA LEU A 172 4.10 -6.68 3.66
C LEU A 172 3.89 -7.75 4.74
N ALA A 173 2.69 -8.31 4.85
CA ALA A 173 2.42 -9.40 5.78
C ALA A 173 3.22 -10.67 5.44
N GLN A 174 3.36 -11.00 4.15
CA GLN A 174 4.21 -12.12 3.70
C GLN A 174 5.68 -11.88 4.01
N ASN A 175 6.20 -10.66 3.76
CA ASN A 175 7.57 -10.29 4.10
C ASN A 175 7.82 -10.40 5.60
N ALA A 176 6.90 -9.87 6.44
CA ALA A 176 6.98 -9.95 7.89
C ALA A 176 7.07 -11.39 8.41
N ALA A 177 6.35 -12.32 7.79
CA ALA A 177 6.34 -13.74 8.15
C ALA A 177 7.49 -14.53 7.49
N SER A 178 8.31 -13.92 6.65
CA SER A 178 9.38 -14.61 5.96
C SER A 178 10.47 -15.11 6.93
N PRO A 179 11.11 -16.27 6.65
CA PRO A 179 12.20 -16.77 7.47
C PRO A 179 13.35 -15.78 7.64
N ALA A 180 13.63 -14.98 6.60
CA ALA A 180 14.68 -13.97 6.62
C ALA A 180 14.39 -12.88 7.66
N TYR A 181 13.17 -12.33 7.68
CA TYR A 181 12.78 -11.28 8.61
C TYR A 181 12.68 -11.80 10.05
N LEU A 182 12.13 -13.01 10.23
CA LEU A 182 12.10 -13.67 11.55
C LEU A 182 13.49 -13.93 12.09
N ALA A 183 14.44 -14.35 11.24
CA ALA A 183 15.82 -14.57 11.65
C ALA A 183 16.51 -13.29 12.15
N LEU A 184 16.26 -12.14 11.49
CA LEU A 184 16.79 -10.85 11.91
C LEU A 184 16.33 -10.44 13.31
N GLN A 185 15.11 -10.84 13.70
CA GLN A 185 14.53 -10.46 15.00
C GLN A 185 14.90 -11.39 16.15
N ARG A 186 15.42 -12.57 15.85
CA ARG A 186 15.62 -13.65 16.85
C ARG A 186 16.56 -13.24 17.99
N GLU A 187 17.62 -12.49 17.69
CA GLU A 187 18.58 -12.06 18.71
C GLU A 187 18.01 -10.98 19.64
N ASP A 188 17.37 -9.97 19.08
CA ASP A 188 16.76 -8.90 19.88
C ASP A 188 15.55 -9.41 20.66
N ALA A 189 14.78 -10.32 20.08
CA ALA A 189 13.71 -11.02 20.80
C ALA A 189 14.26 -11.80 22.00
N ARG A 190 15.40 -12.49 21.83
CA ARG A 190 16.06 -13.22 22.93
C ARG A 190 16.46 -12.29 24.07
N LYS A 191 17.07 -11.14 23.76
CA LYS A 191 17.45 -10.13 24.76
C LYS A 191 16.23 -9.63 25.52
N THR A 192 15.18 -9.21 24.82
CA THR A 192 13.96 -8.71 25.45
C THR A 192 13.29 -9.75 26.34
N VAL A 193 13.23 -11.01 25.89
CA VAL A 193 12.69 -12.10 26.71
C VAL A 193 13.56 -12.36 27.94
N THR A 194 14.88 -12.33 27.77
CA THR A 194 15.82 -12.49 28.90
C THR A 194 15.59 -11.43 29.97
N GLU A 195 15.54 -10.15 29.57
CA GLU A 195 15.26 -9.01 30.47
C GLU A 195 13.89 -9.11 31.14
N PHE A 196 12.86 -9.55 30.40
CA PHE A 196 11.52 -9.72 30.93
C PHE A 196 11.49 -10.83 32.01
N VAL A 197 12.08 -11.97 31.71
CA VAL A 197 12.10 -13.11 32.62
C VAL A 197 13.01 -12.83 33.83
N GLU A 198 14.13 -12.14 33.64
CA GLU A 198 15.02 -11.75 34.73
C GLU A 198 14.29 -10.89 35.77
N LYS A 199 13.55 -9.87 35.33
CA LYS A 199 12.74 -9.02 36.22
C LYS A 199 11.76 -9.81 37.07
N TRP A 200 11.22 -10.92 36.55
CA TRP A 200 10.32 -11.78 37.28
C TRP A 200 11.13 -12.76 38.21
N LEU A 201 12.21 -13.37 37.69
CA LEU A 201 13.00 -14.32 38.43
C LEU A 201 13.66 -13.74 39.66
N VAL A 202 14.12 -12.46 39.64
CA VAL A 202 14.75 -11.81 40.82
C VAL A 202 13.84 -11.80 42.04
N THR A 203 12.54 -11.96 41.86
CA THR A 203 11.59 -12.08 43.00
C THR A 203 11.48 -13.49 43.53
N GLN A 204 12.03 -14.50 42.85
CA GLN A 204 11.90 -15.90 43.19
C GLN A 204 13.07 -16.39 44.08
N GLU A 205 12.80 -17.23 45.06
CA GLU A 205 13.84 -17.81 45.94
C GLU A 205 14.83 -18.68 45.18
N SER A 206 14.37 -19.36 44.12
CA SER A 206 15.24 -20.18 43.25
C SER A 206 16.34 -19.35 42.57
N TRP A 207 16.07 -18.09 42.23
CA TRP A 207 17.04 -17.16 41.67
C TRP A 207 18.04 -16.68 42.71
N LYS A 208 17.56 -16.31 43.88
CA LYS A 208 18.38 -15.84 44.99
C LYS A 208 19.35 -16.89 45.53
N SER A 209 19.01 -18.17 45.37
CA SER A 209 19.85 -19.29 45.76
C SER A 209 20.94 -19.66 44.75
N ALA A 210 20.94 -19.06 43.56
CA ALA A 210 21.94 -19.26 42.53
C ALA A 210 23.10 -18.27 42.70
N SER A 211 24.35 -18.77 42.57
CA SER A 211 25.55 -17.94 42.74
C SER A 211 25.83 -17.06 41.51
N GLN A 212 25.64 -17.65 40.32
CA GLN A 212 25.84 -17.02 39.02
C GLN A 212 24.72 -17.40 38.04
N PRO A 213 23.48 -16.95 38.27
CA PRO A 213 22.35 -17.36 37.45
C PRO A 213 22.50 -16.90 36.00
N ARG A 214 22.15 -17.79 35.07
CA ARG A 214 22.11 -17.52 33.62
C ARG A 214 20.74 -17.88 33.05
N ILE A 215 20.27 -17.10 32.12
CA ILE A 215 19.01 -17.35 31.39
C ILE A 215 19.34 -17.82 29.98
N GLU A 216 18.79 -18.95 29.59
CA GLU A 216 18.83 -19.49 28.25
C GLU A 216 17.42 -19.50 27.66
N VAL A 217 17.18 -18.68 26.62
CA VAL A 217 15.88 -18.58 25.96
C VAL A 217 15.83 -19.45 24.72
N ILE A 218 14.84 -20.33 24.67
CA ILE A 218 14.56 -21.22 23.54
C ILE A 218 13.17 -20.90 23.00
N PHE A 219 13.10 -20.50 21.73
CA PHE A 219 11.82 -20.35 21.03
C PHE A 219 11.37 -21.72 20.53
N SER A 220 10.11 -22.11 20.83
CA SER A 220 9.52 -23.31 20.25
C SER A 220 9.33 -23.11 18.73
N GLU A 221 9.31 -24.20 17.98
CA GLU A 221 9.01 -24.17 16.56
C GLU A 221 7.50 -24.05 16.29
#